data_1923e31845f2fb889c9b0477e41839d8
#
_entry.id   1923e31845f2fb889c9b0477e41839d8
#
_cell.length_a   1.000
_cell.length_b   1.000
_cell.length_c   1.000
_cell.angle_alpha   90.00
_cell.angle_beta   90.00
_cell.angle_gamma   90.00
#
_symmetry.space_group_name_H-M   'P 1'
#
loop_
_entity.id
_entity.type
_entity.pdbx_description
1 polymer ?
#
loop_
_entity_poly.entity_id
_entity_poly.type
_entity_poly.pdbx_seq_one_letter_code
_entity_poly.pdbx_strand_id
1 'polypeptide(L)'
;DAGLNWRVARITPYVNTIRPQDEPAYPGGSDALALEERLAGIMRWNALAMVVRANRARPDLGGHIATYASSADLFEVGYNHFFRAGQSGDAIYFQPHSAPGVYARAFLEGRLGIEQLDNYRREARPAAAAPRDGDSTRAHEGPGLSSYPHPWLMPNFWQFPTGSMGLGSLMAIYN
;
A
#
# COMPACT_ATOMS: atom_id res chain seq x y z
N ASP A 1 2.96 -41.59 5.89
CA ASP A 1 1.97 -40.50 5.76
C ASP A 1 1.62 -40.03 7.15
N ALA A 2 2.49 -39.20 7.71
CA ALA A 2 2.10 -38.34 8.80
C ALA A 2 1.19 -37.28 8.17
N GLY A 3 -0.08 -37.62 8.05
CA GLY A 3 -1.10 -36.67 7.67
C GLY A 3 -1.00 -35.51 8.63
N LEU A 4 -0.35 -34.46 8.19
CA LEU A 4 -0.52 -33.15 8.76
C LEU A 4 -1.99 -32.80 8.55
N ASN A 5 -2.83 -33.35 9.42
CA ASN A 5 -4.18 -32.89 9.61
C ASN A 5 -4.07 -31.46 10.16
N TRP A 6 -3.82 -30.52 9.26
CA TRP A 6 -4.15 -29.15 9.49
C TRP A 6 -5.66 -29.08 9.62
N ARG A 7 -6.17 -29.59 10.71
CA ARG A 7 -7.45 -29.17 11.20
C ARG A 7 -7.23 -27.69 11.57
N VAL A 8 -7.36 -26.83 10.57
CA VAL A 8 -7.65 -25.42 10.84
C VAL A 8 -8.70 -25.48 11.92
N ALA A 9 -8.35 -24.95 13.08
CA ALA A 9 -9.24 -24.99 14.22
C ALA A 9 -10.57 -24.44 13.70
N ARG A 10 -11.62 -25.25 13.76
CA ARG A 10 -12.97 -24.85 13.32
C ARG A 10 -13.56 -23.84 14.32
N ILE A 11 -12.77 -22.86 14.69
CA ILE A 11 -13.13 -21.83 15.66
C ILE A 11 -13.62 -20.56 14.95
N THR A 12 -13.36 -20.46 13.65
CA THR A 12 -13.90 -19.36 12.86
C THR A 12 -15.32 -19.69 12.40
N PRO A 13 -16.28 -18.81 12.63
CA PRO A 13 -17.64 -18.98 12.09
C PRO A 13 -17.68 -18.79 10.56
N TYR A 14 -16.58 -18.41 9.95
CA TYR A 14 -16.50 -18.25 8.51
C TYR A 14 -16.54 -19.60 7.81
N VAL A 15 -17.53 -19.77 6.99
CA VAL A 15 -17.66 -20.89 6.07
C VAL A 15 -17.71 -20.30 4.67
N ASN A 16 -16.81 -20.72 3.79
CA ASN A 16 -16.96 -20.38 2.37
C ASN A 16 -18.23 -21.06 1.85
N THR A 17 -19.22 -20.27 1.56
CA THR A 17 -20.53 -20.75 1.05
C THR A 17 -20.53 -20.92 -0.47
N ILE A 18 -19.51 -20.40 -1.16
CA ILE A 18 -19.35 -20.57 -2.60
C ILE A 18 -18.65 -21.89 -2.82
N ARG A 19 -19.27 -22.79 -3.56
CA ARG A 19 -18.65 -24.05 -3.94
C ARG A 19 -17.65 -23.81 -5.07
N PRO A 20 -16.53 -24.55 -5.18
CA PRO A 20 -15.52 -24.34 -6.23
C PRO A 20 -16.07 -24.30 -7.66
N GLN A 21 -17.11 -25.10 -7.93
CA GLN A 21 -17.77 -25.11 -9.24
C GLN A 21 -18.67 -23.89 -9.51
N ASP A 22 -19.01 -23.16 -8.48
CA ASP A 22 -19.86 -21.96 -8.55
C ASP A 22 -19.03 -20.66 -8.49
N GLU A 23 -17.72 -20.79 -8.36
CA GLU A 23 -16.82 -19.63 -8.38
C GLU A 23 -16.89 -18.94 -9.74
N PRO A 24 -17.04 -17.60 -9.77
CA PRO A 24 -17.04 -16.88 -11.03
C PRO A 24 -15.68 -17.00 -11.72
N ALA A 25 -15.71 -17.03 -13.05
CA ALA A 25 -14.46 -16.99 -13.82
C ALA A 25 -13.70 -15.70 -13.53
N TYR A 26 -12.36 -15.80 -13.53
CA TYR A 26 -11.51 -14.62 -13.34
C TYR A 26 -11.75 -13.61 -14.47
N PRO A 27 -11.95 -12.32 -14.13
CA PRO A 27 -12.20 -11.28 -15.14
C PRO A 27 -11.05 -11.21 -16.14
N GLY A 28 -11.37 -11.23 -17.45
CA GLY A 28 -10.37 -11.22 -18.52
C GLY A 28 -9.71 -12.57 -18.82
N GLY A 29 -10.08 -13.63 -18.10
CA GLY A 29 -9.59 -14.99 -18.34
C GLY A 29 -8.15 -15.25 -17.92
N SER A 30 -7.56 -16.34 -18.40
CA SER A 30 -6.21 -16.80 -18.02
C SER A 30 -5.09 -15.82 -18.37
N ASP A 31 -5.21 -15.11 -19.49
CA ASP A 31 -4.16 -14.20 -19.95
C ASP A 31 -4.11 -12.95 -19.06
N ALA A 32 -5.26 -12.42 -18.65
CA ALA A 32 -5.33 -11.32 -17.67
C ALA A 32 -4.77 -11.76 -16.33
N LEU A 33 -5.14 -12.94 -15.84
CA LEU A 33 -4.61 -13.48 -14.59
C LEU A 33 -3.08 -13.58 -14.63
N ALA A 34 -2.50 -14.15 -15.69
CA ALA A 34 -1.05 -14.27 -15.80
C ALA A 34 -0.33 -12.90 -15.83
N LEU A 35 -0.92 -11.92 -16.49
CA LEU A 35 -0.40 -10.55 -16.49
C LEU A 35 -0.47 -9.93 -15.10
N GLU A 36 -1.58 -10.06 -14.41
CA GLU A 36 -1.78 -9.48 -13.08
C GLU A 36 -0.90 -10.14 -12.02
N GLU A 37 -0.70 -11.45 -12.08
CA GLU A 37 0.28 -12.14 -11.22
C GLU A 37 1.70 -11.60 -11.42
N ARG A 38 2.09 -11.33 -12.67
CA ARG A 38 3.38 -10.70 -12.96
C ARG A 38 3.48 -9.29 -12.40
N LEU A 39 2.45 -8.47 -12.57
CA LEU A 39 2.40 -7.11 -12.03
C LEU A 39 2.42 -7.13 -10.50
N ALA A 40 1.69 -8.03 -9.87
CA ALA A 40 1.70 -8.24 -8.43
C ALA A 40 3.12 -8.59 -7.92
N GLY A 41 3.85 -9.43 -8.65
CA GLY A 41 5.25 -9.74 -8.34
C GLY A 41 6.15 -8.50 -8.40
N ILE A 42 5.98 -7.66 -9.42
CA ILE A 42 6.72 -6.39 -9.57
C ILE A 42 6.39 -5.43 -8.42
N MET A 43 5.13 -5.31 -8.06
CA MET A 43 4.71 -4.44 -6.95
C MET A 43 5.29 -4.88 -5.61
N ARG A 44 5.25 -6.18 -5.31
CA ARG A 44 5.88 -6.72 -4.09
C ARG A 44 7.37 -6.45 -4.05
N TRP A 45 8.04 -6.61 -5.20
CA TRP A 45 9.46 -6.29 -5.33
C TRP A 45 9.73 -4.80 -5.11
N ASN A 46 8.97 -3.92 -5.74
CA ASN A 46 9.13 -2.48 -5.60
C ASN A 46 8.91 -2.01 -4.16
N ALA A 47 7.89 -2.53 -3.49
CA ALA A 47 7.62 -2.23 -2.09
C ALA A 47 8.79 -2.66 -1.18
N LEU A 48 9.31 -3.88 -1.37
CA LEU A 48 10.46 -4.38 -0.62
C LEU A 48 11.71 -3.57 -0.94
N ALA A 49 12.00 -3.32 -2.21
CA ALA A 49 13.18 -2.57 -2.64
C ALA A 49 13.19 -1.14 -2.07
N MET A 50 12.04 -0.47 -2.08
CA MET A 50 11.87 0.86 -1.48
C MET A 50 12.25 0.84 0.01
N VAL A 51 11.68 -0.07 0.79
CA VAL A 51 11.95 -0.19 2.22
C VAL A 51 13.43 -0.51 2.49
N VAL A 52 14.01 -1.48 1.75
CA VAL A 52 15.41 -1.89 1.92
C VAL A 52 16.36 -0.75 1.55
N ARG A 53 16.13 -0.05 0.45
CA ARG A 53 16.98 1.07 0.01
C ARG A 53 16.93 2.22 1.02
N ALA A 54 15.75 2.58 1.49
CA ALA A 54 15.59 3.62 2.50
C ALA A 54 16.34 3.27 3.80
N ASN A 55 16.25 2.02 4.25
CA ASN A 55 16.94 1.56 5.45
C ASN A 55 18.46 1.42 5.28
N ARG A 56 18.97 1.15 4.06
CA ARG A 56 20.42 1.19 3.80
C ARG A 56 20.97 2.59 3.95
N ALA A 57 20.25 3.61 3.52
CA ALA A 57 20.65 4.99 3.66
C ALA A 57 20.48 5.51 5.11
N ARG A 58 19.50 5.01 5.82
CA ARG A 58 19.20 5.38 7.22
C ARG A 58 18.79 4.12 8.00
N PRO A 59 19.72 3.48 8.68
CA PRO A 59 19.39 2.41 9.63
C PRO A 59 18.33 2.90 10.63
N ASP A 60 17.45 2.03 11.07
CA ASP A 60 16.35 2.32 12.01
C ASP A 60 15.14 3.07 11.44
N LEU A 61 15.13 3.37 10.14
CA LEU A 61 13.97 3.99 9.51
C LEU A 61 12.71 3.10 9.58
N GLY A 62 12.93 1.80 9.54
CA GLY A 62 11.85 0.81 9.58
C GLY A 62 11.09 0.71 8.28
N GLY A 63 9.92 0.13 8.36
CA GLY A 63 8.99 -0.12 7.25
C GLY A 63 8.17 -1.38 7.55
N HIS A 64 6.87 -1.33 7.31
CA HIS A 64 5.95 -2.39 7.71
C HIS A 64 5.65 -3.33 6.53
N ILE A 65 6.72 -3.86 5.91
CA ILE A 65 6.58 -4.67 4.70
C ILE A 65 5.72 -5.93 4.90
N ALA A 66 5.75 -6.52 6.10
CA ALA A 66 4.97 -7.70 6.40
C ALA A 66 3.47 -7.45 6.37
N THR A 67 3.03 -6.28 6.82
CA THR A 67 1.61 -5.89 6.76
C THR A 67 1.15 -5.77 5.31
N TYR A 68 1.96 -5.14 4.46
CA TYR A 68 1.65 -5.09 3.03
C TYR A 68 1.66 -6.50 2.42
N ALA A 69 2.67 -7.32 2.72
CA ALA A 69 2.78 -8.67 2.17
C ALA A 69 1.53 -9.53 2.46
N SER A 70 0.94 -9.38 3.66
CA SER A 70 -0.27 -10.11 4.02
C SER A 70 -1.55 -9.60 3.35
N SER A 71 -1.55 -8.37 2.85
CA SER A 71 -2.70 -7.74 2.17
C SER A 71 -2.48 -7.53 0.67
N ALA A 72 -1.34 -7.96 0.14
CA ALA A 72 -0.94 -7.64 -1.23
C ALA A 72 -1.95 -8.12 -2.28
N ASP A 73 -2.44 -9.36 -2.17
CA ASP A 73 -3.42 -9.90 -3.11
C ASP A 73 -4.76 -9.16 -3.02
N LEU A 74 -5.18 -8.77 -1.82
CA LEU A 74 -6.38 -7.96 -1.62
C LEU A 74 -6.25 -6.61 -2.33
N PHE A 75 -5.08 -5.97 -2.24
CA PHE A 75 -4.81 -4.70 -2.90
C PHE A 75 -4.81 -4.85 -4.43
N GLU A 76 -4.16 -5.91 -4.95
CA GLU A 76 -4.13 -6.16 -6.39
C GLU A 76 -5.54 -6.32 -6.96
N VAL A 77 -6.32 -7.19 -6.35
CA VAL A 77 -7.71 -7.43 -6.76
C VAL A 77 -8.53 -6.14 -6.61
N GLY A 78 -8.32 -5.40 -5.52
CA GLY A 78 -8.98 -4.11 -5.31
C GLY A 78 -8.67 -3.10 -6.41
N TYR A 79 -7.40 -2.88 -6.71
CA TYR A 79 -6.96 -1.94 -7.74
C TYR A 79 -7.39 -2.33 -9.15
N ASN A 80 -7.36 -3.60 -9.46
CA ASN A 80 -7.59 -4.06 -10.82
C ASN A 80 -9.08 -4.24 -11.16
N HIS A 81 -9.92 -4.54 -10.16
CA HIS A 81 -11.29 -4.97 -10.42
C HIS A 81 -12.38 -4.21 -9.65
N PHE A 82 -12.04 -3.58 -8.53
CA PHE A 82 -13.06 -3.02 -7.63
C PHE A 82 -12.95 -1.51 -7.43
N PHE A 83 -11.77 -0.98 -7.16
CA PHE A 83 -11.62 0.43 -6.82
C PHE A 83 -11.79 1.32 -8.03
N ARG A 84 -12.73 2.24 -7.95
CA ARG A 84 -13.05 3.18 -9.01
C ARG A 84 -12.46 4.54 -8.69
N ALA A 85 -11.81 5.14 -9.67
CA ALA A 85 -11.27 6.49 -9.59
C ALA A 85 -12.25 7.53 -10.17
N GLY A 86 -11.98 8.83 -9.95
CA GLY A 86 -12.75 9.93 -10.51
C GLY A 86 -13.64 10.62 -9.48
N GLN A 87 -14.49 11.55 -9.95
CA GLN A 87 -15.34 12.39 -9.07
C GLN A 87 -16.35 11.57 -8.25
N SER A 88 -16.83 10.46 -8.79
CA SER A 88 -17.70 9.49 -8.12
C SER A 88 -16.95 8.22 -7.75
N GLY A 89 -15.64 8.35 -7.52
CA GLY A 89 -14.78 7.24 -7.16
C GLY A 89 -14.99 6.74 -5.73
N ASP A 90 -14.39 5.60 -5.44
CA ASP A 90 -14.49 5.00 -4.13
C ASP A 90 -13.58 5.71 -3.12
N ALA A 91 -14.07 5.85 -1.90
CA ALA A 91 -13.30 6.33 -0.76
C ALA A 91 -12.60 5.15 -0.08
N ILE A 92 -11.27 5.15 -0.09
CA ILE A 92 -10.50 4.02 0.42
C ILE A 92 -9.65 4.46 1.61
N TYR A 93 -9.90 3.83 2.76
CA TYR A 93 -9.12 4.02 3.97
C TYR A 93 -8.02 2.97 4.06
N PHE A 94 -6.87 3.25 3.47
CA PHE A 94 -5.74 2.33 3.50
C PHE A 94 -5.18 2.17 4.93
N GLN A 95 -4.92 0.93 5.31
CA GLN A 95 -4.15 0.67 6.53
C GLN A 95 -2.75 1.30 6.41
N PRO A 96 -2.32 2.16 7.34
CA PRO A 96 -1.05 2.91 7.20
C PRO A 96 0.18 2.00 7.07
N HIS A 97 0.17 0.87 7.74
CA HIS A 97 1.26 -0.10 7.69
C HIS A 97 1.37 -0.81 6.33
N SER A 98 0.37 -0.68 5.46
CA SER A 98 0.39 -1.17 4.08
C SER A 98 0.77 -0.09 3.06
N ALA A 99 1.10 1.13 3.49
CA ALA A 99 1.54 2.22 2.62
C ALA A 99 2.65 1.86 1.62
N PRO A 100 3.62 0.97 1.94
CA PRO A 100 4.60 0.52 0.95
C PRO A 100 3.98 -0.02 -0.33
N GLY A 101 2.89 -0.77 -0.24
CA GLY A 101 2.17 -1.28 -1.41
C GLY A 101 1.48 -0.19 -2.22
N VAL A 102 0.88 0.78 -1.54
CA VAL A 102 0.22 1.92 -2.21
C VAL A 102 1.24 2.76 -2.97
N TYR A 103 2.41 3.03 -2.37
CA TYR A 103 3.49 3.73 -3.05
C TYR A 103 4.09 2.94 -4.20
N ALA A 104 4.25 1.62 -4.06
CA ALA A 104 4.72 0.75 -5.12
C ALA A 104 3.77 0.73 -6.32
N ARG A 105 2.46 0.73 -6.07
CA ARG A 105 1.44 0.86 -7.12
C ARG A 105 1.51 2.22 -7.82
N ALA A 106 1.57 3.29 -7.06
CA ALA A 106 1.66 4.64 -7.61
C ALA A 106 2.94 4.86 -8.43
N PHE A 107 4.04 4.22 -8.03
CA PHE A 107 5.28 4.21 -8.82
C PHE A 107 5.11 3.46 -10.14
N LEU A 108 4.48 2.28 -10.11
CA LEU A 108 4.19 1.51 -11.33
C LEU A 108 3.29 2.28 -12.29
N GLU A 109 2.37 3.07 -11.78
CA GLU A 109 1.47 3.93 -12.54
C GLU A 109 2.13 5.24 -13.02
N GLY A 110 3.40 5.49 -12.70
CA GLY A 110 4.12 6.71 -13.06
C GLY A 110 3.72 7.96 -12.27
N ARG A 111 3.00 7.80 -11.17
CA ARG A 111 2.57 8.90 -10.28
C ARG A 111 3.66 9.33 -9.29
N LEU A 112 4.61 8.47 -9.02
CA LEU A 112 5.75 8.72 -8.15
C LEU A 112 7.04 8.42 -8.91
N GLY A 113 8.10 9.19 -8.62
CA GLY A 113 9.44 8.97 -9.14
C GLY A 113 10.33 8.16 -8.19
N ILE A 114 11.47 7.69 -8.71
CA ILE A 114 12.44 6.91 -7.94
C ILE A 114 13.01 7.69 -6.74
N GLU A 115 13.21 8.99 -6.90
CA GLU A 115 13.73 9.87 -5.83
C GLU A 115 12.77 9.92 -4.63
N GLN A 116 11.46 9.93 -4.90
CA GLN A 116 10.44 9.89 -3.86
C GLN A 116 10.46 8.57 -3.10
N LEU A 117 10.64 7.45 -3.82
CA LEU A 117 10.76 6.13 -3.21
C LEU A 117 12.03 6.01 -2.36
N ASP A 118 13.15 6.55 -2.83
CA ASP A 118 14.42 6.57 -2.06
C ASP A 118 14.31 7.43 -0.80
N ASN A 119 13.37 8.36 -0.78
CA ASN A 119 13.03 9.21 0.37
C ASN A 119 11.79 8.68 1.13
N TYR A 120 11.52 7.39 1.07
CA TYR A 120 10.46 6.76 1.87
C TYR A 120 10.63 7.02 3.37
N ARG A 121 9.55 7.39 4.04
CA ARG A 121 9.51 7.78 5.48
C ARG A 121 10.40 8.98 5.84
N ARG A 122 10.68 9.83 4.88
CA ARG A 122 11.35 11.11 5.11
C ARG A 122 10.37 12.26 5.12
N GLU A 123 9.21 12.06 5.57
CA GLU A 123 8.06 12.93 5.65
C GLU A 123 8.03 14.01 4.55
N ALA A 124 7.05 13.89 3.65
CA ALA A 124 6.87 14.85 2.58
C ALA A 124 6.69 16.26 3.16
N ARG A 125 7.44 17.22 2.63
CA ARG A 125 7.22 18.63 2.97
C ARG A 125 6.29 19.23 1.92
N PRO A 126 5.33 20.08 2.33
CA PRO A 126 4.61 20.93 1.39
C PRO A 126 5.62 21.75 0.58
N ALA A 127 5.43 21.81 -0.74
CA ALA A 127 6.31 22.57 -1.64
C ALA A 127 6.42 24.07 -1.27
N ALA A 128 5.51 24.58 -0.44
CA ALA A 128 5.47 25.97 0.04
C ALA A 128 6.26 26.22 1.33
N ALA A 129 6.82 25.21 1.97
CA ALA A 129 7.66 25.40 3.14
C ALA A 129 9.10 25.72 2.68
N ALA A 130 9.32 26.95 2.21
CA ALA A 130 10.66 27.48 2.04
C ALA A 130 11.46 27.34 3.35
N PRO A 131 12.78 27.10 3.29
CA PRO A 131 13.61 27.05 4.49
C PRO A 131 13.42 28.35 5.29
N ARG A 132 13.00 28.24 6.54
CA ARG A 132 13.13 29.38 7.44
C ARG A 132 14.62 29.60 7.68
N ASP A 133 15.03 30.85 7.51
CA ASP A 133 16.41 31.28 7.59
C ASP A 133 17.21 30.56 8.69
N GLY A 134 18.31 29.92 8.29
CA GLY A 134 19.35 29.40 9.19
C GLY A 134 19.48 27.89 9.29
N ASP A 135 18.60 27.05 8.70
CA ASP A 135 18.73 25.60 8.77
C ASP A 135 19.22 24.99 7.43
N SER A 136 20.52 25.13 7.19
CA SER A 136 21.17 24.60 5.99
C SER A 136 21.20 23.07 5.92
N THR A 137 20.95 22.36 7.02
CA THR A 137 20.94 20.88 7.06
C THR A 137 19.71 20.31 6.39
N ARG A 138 18.67 21.12 6.20
CA ARG A 138 17.39 20.73 5.63
C ARG A 138 17.23 21.01 4.13
N ALA A 139 18.17 21.71 3.54
CA ALA A 139 18.11 22.15 2.13
C ALA A 139 18.25 21.03 1.09
N HIS A 140 18.63 19.83 1.48
CA HIS A 140 18.93 18.72 0.58
C HIS A 140 17.94 17.55 0.65
N GLU A 141 16.83 17.71 1.37
CA GLU A 141 15.80 16.68 1.40
C GLU A 141 14.82 16.91 0.23
N GLY A 142 15.04 16.16 -0.83
CA GLY A 142 14.08 16.07 -1.96
C GLY A 142 12.70 15.62 -1.52
N PRO A 143 11.73 15.59 -2.44
CA PRO A 143 10.36 15.20 -2.12
C PRO A 143 10.35 13.80 -1.49
N GLY A 144 9.95 13.73 -0.21
CA GLY A 144 9.83 12.48 0.54
C GLY A 144 8.43 11.91 0.51
N LEU A 145 8.31 10.65 0.91
CA LEU A 145 7.03 10.00 1.15
C LEU A 145 6.73 9.97 2.64
N SER A 146 5.50 10.29 3.01
CA SER A 146 5.07 10.21 4.40
C SER A 146 5.09 8.78 4.93
N SER A 147 5.37 8.63 6.22
CA SER A 147 5.39 7.32 6.90
C SER A 147 4.03 6.65 6.87
N TYR A 148 2.98 7.46 6.98
CA TYR A 148 1.58 7.03 7.00
C TYR A 148 0.75 7.91 6.06
N PRO A 149 -0.45 7.48 5.66
CA PRO A 149 -1.39 8.34 4.94
C PRO A 149 -1.59 9.67 5.67
N HIS A 150 -1.14 10.76 5.04
CA HIS A 150 -1.11 12.08 5.64
C HIS A 150 -1.48 13.17 4.64
N PRO A 151 -2.77 13.51 4.51
CA PRO A 151 -3.24 14.48 3.52
C PRO A 151 -2.59 15.87 3.63
N TRP A 152 -2.17 16.31 4.82
CA TRP A 152 -1.47 17.60 4.98
C TRP A 152 -0.07 17.60 4.36
N LEU A 153 0.62 16.45 4.41
CA LEU A 153 1.95 16.32 3.83
C LEU A 153 1.91 15.99 2.35
N MET A 154 0.90 15.21 1.94
CA MET A 154 0.72 14.75 0.56
C MET A 154 -0.73 14.97 0.10
N PRO A 155 -1.19 16.23 -0.03
CA PRO A 155 -2.60 16.55 -0.29
C PRO A 155 -3.13 16.06 -1.63
N ASN A 156 -2.26 15.89 -2.61
CA ASN A 156 -2.62 15.37 -3.94
C ASN A 156 -2.50 13.85 -4.04
N PHE A 157 -2.13 13.18 -2.95
CA PHE A 157 -1.91 11.74 -2.94
C PHE A 157 -2.83 11.01 -1.96
N TRP A 158 -2.90 11.47 -0.71
CA TRP A 158 -3.72 10.86 0.32
C TRP A 158 -5.04 11.60 0.49
N GLN A 159 -6.14 10.85 0.44
CA GLN A 159 -7.47 11.40 0.65
C GLN A 159 -7.83 11.45 2.13
N PHE A 160 -7.48 10.41 2.88
CA PHE A 160 -7.82 10.29 4.30
C PHE A 160 -6.58 10.07 5.17
N PRO A 161 -6.53 10.68 6.36
CA PRO A 161 -5.50 10.37 7.35
C PRO A 161 -5.82 9.02 7.99
N THR A 162 -4.84 8.14 8.04
CA THR A 162 -4.94 6.89 8.80
C THR A 162 -3.67 6.70 9.62
N GLY A 163 -3.81 6.14 10.81
CA GLY A 163 -2.70 5.97 11.76
C GLY A 163 -2.77 4.62 12.46
N SER A 164 -3.50 4.56 13.55
CA SER A 164 -3.59 3.35 14.36
C SER A 164 -4.34 2.21 13.65
N MET A 165 -3.87 0.99 13.86
CA MET A 165 -4.52 -0.20 13.32
C MET A 165 -5.95 -0.32 13.85
N GLY A 166 -6.88 -0.71 12.96
CA GLY A 166 -8.30 -0.84 13.26
C GLY A 166 -9.12 0.45 13.12
N LEU A 167 -8.50 1.63 13.25
CA LEU A 167 -9.24 2.89 13.11
C LEU A 167 -9.69 3.16 11.67
N GLY A 168 -8.95 2.74 10.67
CA GLY A 168 -9.31 2.94 9.26
C GLY A 168 -10.68 2.33 8.92
N SER A 169 -10.96 1.12 9.37
CA SER A 169 -12.25 0.48 9.17
C SER A 169 -13.39 1.17 9.90
N LEU A 170 -13.15 1.63 11.14
CA LEU A 170 -14.14 2.43 11.87
C LEU A 170 -14.42 3.75 11.15
N MET A 171 -13.40 4.46 10.72
CA MET A 171 -13.56 5.70 9.97
C MET A 171 -14.34 5.49 8.67
N ALA A 172 -14.07 4.41 7.96
CA ALA A 172 -14.79 4.08 6.74
C ALA A 172 -16.26 3.76 6.95
N ILE A 173 -16.64 3.22 8.12
CA ILE A 173 -18.04 2.94 8.46
C ILE A 173 -18.80 4.23 8.81
N TYR A 174 -18.14 5.18 9.46
CA TYR A 174 -18.78 6.40 9.96
C TYR A 174 -18.64 7.61 9.02
N ASN A 175 -17.98 7.45 7.87
CA ASN A 175 -17.89 8.50 6.86
C ASN A 175 -19.04 8.40 5.86
#